data_b1b5072af706c6334db135d5f8ac6b30
#
_entry.id   b1b5072af706c6334db135d5f8ac6b30
#
_cell.length_a   1.000
_cell.length_b   1.000
_cell.length_c   1.000
_cell.angle_alpha   90.00
_cell.angle_beta   90.00
_cell.angle_gamma   90.00
#
_symmetry.space_group_name_H-M   'P 1'
#
loop_
_entity.id
_entity.type
_entity.pdbx_description
1 polymer ?
#
loop_
_entity_poly.entity_id
_entity_poly.type
_entity_poly.pdbx_seq_one_letter_code
_entity_poly.pdbx_strand_id
1 'polypeptide(L)'
;MEVKKINCFMPVLIVSYVFLSSLVSLLMVVAINQLGIHIPGWVSYVISETVIIVIGLIYIAVMGISIKRDMQYHIIAFKDVIVSILAGYMMIPMVLFINNVSMLFSKNYLEAASQTLLTYPFVVQIILMAVIPALVEEFIFRGLFYGTYRKCGILK
;
A
#
# COMPACT_ATOMS: atom_id res chain seq x y z
N MET A 1 -2.22 -25.44 6.07
CA MET A 1 -1.14 -24.47 6.45
C MET A 1 -1.36 -24.10 7.90
N GLU A 2 -0.33 -24.14 8.73
CA GLU A 2 -0.51 -23.89 10.17
C GLU A 2 -0.70 -22.41 10.46
N VAL A 3 -1.71 -22.06 11.25
CA VAL A 3 -2.01 -20.69 11.70
C VAL A 3 -0.78 -19.99 12.30
N LYS A 4 0.03 -20.75 13.05
CA LYS A 4 1.29 -20.25 13.63
C LYS A 4 2.25 -19.68 12.58
N LYS A 5 2.36 -20.32 11.40
CA LYS A 5 3.24 -19.83 10.32
C LYS A 5 2.75 -18.51 9.75
N ILE A 6 1.43 -18.35 9.60
CA ILE A 6 0.84 -17.09 9.09
C ILE A 6 1.05 -15.96 10.09
N ASN A 7 0.71 -16.19 11.36
CA ASN A 7 0.87 -15.18 12.41
C ASN A 7 2.32 -14.73 12.60
N CYS A 8 3.29 -15.62 12.38
CA CYS A 8 4.70 -15.28 12.43
C CYS A 8 5.14 -14.50 11.18
N PHE A 9 4.59 -14.83 10.01
CA PHE A 9 5.02 -14.25 8.74
C PHE A 9 4.46 -12.84 8.50
N MET A 10 3.28 -12.52 9.04
CA MET A 10 2.65 -11.20 8.92
C MET A 10 3.53 -10.06 9.45
N PRO A 11 4.00 -10.12 10.71
CA PRO A 11 4.93 -9.10 11.23
C PRO A 11 6.21 -9.01 10.40
N VAL A 12 6.75 -10.16 9.97
CA VAL A 12 7.96 -10.20 9.13
C VAL A 12 7.73 -9.47 7.81
N LEU A 13 6.57 -9.65 7.16
CA LEU A 13 6.25 -8.97 5.92
C LEU A 13 6.18 -7.44 6.12
N ILE A 14 5.51 -6.99 7.17
CA ILE A 14 5.40 -5.55 7.49
C ILE A 14 6.77 -4.96 7.77
N VAL A 15 7.57 -5.61 8.62
CA VAL A 15 8.93 -5.15 8.95
C VAL A 15 9.82 -5.14 7.71
N SER A 16 9.76 -6.18 6.87
CA SER A 16 10.51 -6.24 5.62
C SER A 16 10.13 -5.12 4.67
N TYR A 17 8.83 -4.79 4.57
CA TYR A 17 8.35 -3.68 3.75
C TYR A 17 8.90 -2.34 4.25
N VAL A 18 8.79 -2.05 5.53
CA VAL A 18 9.31 -0.81 6.12
C VAL A 18 10.82 -0.71 5.93
N PHE A 19 11.55 -1.79 6.16
CA PHE A 19 13.00 -1.81 5.99
C PHE A 19 13.42 -1.60 4.53
N LEU A 20 12.83 -2.34 3.59
CA LEU A 20 13.17 -2.24 2.17
C LEU A 20 12.76 -0.90 1.57
N SER A 21 11.60 -0.37 1.92
CA SER A 21 11.17 0.96 1.45
C SER A 21 12.09 2.07 1.96
N SER A 22 12.52 1.98 3.22
CA SER A 22 13.49 2.92 3.79
C SER A 22 14.86 2.81 3.12
N LEU A 23 15.33 1.59 2.84
CA LEU A 23 16.60 1.36 2.13
C LEU A 23 16.56 1.91 0.71
N VAL A 24 15.47 1.66 -0.02
CA VAL A 24 15.29 2.18 -1.38
C VAL A 24 15.25 3.72 -1.38
N SER A 25 14.54 4.32 -0.43
CA SER A 25 14.51 5.78 -0.28
C SER A 25 15.90 6.36 -0.01
N LEU A 26 16.68 5.71 0.85
CA LEU A 26 18.06 6.11 1.13
C LEU A 26 18.94 6.03 -0.12
N LEU A 27 18.86 4.92 -0.87
CA LEU A 27 19.60 4.74 -2.12
C LEU A 27 19.22 5.79 -3.17
N MET A 28 17.96 6.15 -3.27
CA MET A 28 17.51 7.23 -4.16
C MET A 28 18.11 8.59 -3.78
N VAL A 29 18.11 8.93 -2.48
CA VAL A 29 18.73 10.16 -1.99
C VAL A 29 20.23 10.20 -2.31
N VAL A 30 20.93 9.08 -2.11
CA VAL A 30 22.34 8.95 -2.46
C VAL A 30 22.56 9.11 -3.97
N ALA A 31 21.74 8.46 -4.79
CA ALA A 31 21.83 8.58 -6.25
C ALA A 31 21.63 10.01 -6.76
N ILE A 32 20.64 10.72 -6.19
CA ILE A 32 20.38 12.13 -6.54
C ILE A 32 21.59 13.01 -6.15
N ASN A 33 22.09 12.86 -4.91
CA ASN A 33 23.10 13.76 -4.38
C ASN A 33 24.51 13.49 -4.92
N GLN A 34 24.88 12.22 -5.14
CA GLN A 34 26.22 11.84 -5.57
C GLN A 34 26.38 11.70 -7.07
N LEU A 35 25.35 11.22 -7.76
CA LEU A 35 25.42 10.96 -9.20
C LEU A 35 24.77 12.10 -10.02
N GLY A 36 24.15 13.08 -9.37
CA GLY A 36 23.46 14.18 -10.02
C GLY A 36 22.26 13.74 -10.88
N ILE A 37 21.72 12.55 -10.62
CA ILE A 37 20.60 12.00 -11.38
C ILE A 37 19.32 12.73 -10.95
N HIS A 38 18.65 13.38 -11.88
CA HIS A 38 17.35 13.98 -11.64
C HIS A 38 16.26 12.91 -11.70
N ILE A 39 15.75 12.48 -10.54
CA ILE A 39 14.66 11.52 -10.43
C ILE A 39 13.34 12.29 -10.21
N PRO A 40 12.37 12.19 -11.13
CA PRO A 40 11.06 12.81 -10.95
C PRO A 40 10.38 12.30 -9.67
N GLY A 41 9.69 13.17 -8.92
CA GLY A 41 9.08 12.82 -7.63
C GLY A 41 8.09 11.64 -7.70
N TRP A 42 7.36 11.47 -8.81
CA TRP A 42 6.43 10.36 -8.99
C TRP A 42 7.10 8.98 -9.01
N VAL A 43 8.38 8.91 -9.37
CA VAL A 43 9.15 7.64 -9.39
C VAL A 43 9.27 7.05 -7.99
N SER A 44 9.43 7.88 -6.97
CA SER A 44 9.49 7.44 -5.57
C SER A 44 8.20 6.72 -5.14
N TYR A 45 7.04 7.23 -5.57
CA TYR A 45 5.74 6.59 -5.27
C TYR A 45 5.63 5.23 -5.97
N VAL A 46 5.95 5.17 -7.26
CA VAL A 46 5.89 3.90 -8.01
C VAL A 46 6.86 2.87 -7.43
N ILE A 47 8.05 3.29 -7.03
CA ILE A 47 9.03 2.37 -6.43
C ILE A 47 8.52 1.83 -5.09
N SER A 48 7.97 2.66 -4.20
CA SER A 48 7.46 2.18 -2.92
C SER A 48 6.33 1.16 -3.08
N GLU A 49 5.41 1.39 -4.02
CA GLU A 49 4.35 0.43 -4.35
C GLU A 49 4.90 -0.85 -5.00
N THR A 50 5.96 -0.73 -5.82
CA THR A 50 6.62 -1.89 -6.40
C THR A 50 7.30 -2.76 -5.34
N VAL A 51 7.91 -2.16 -4.33
CA VAL A 51 8.55 -2.90 -3.22
C VAL A 51 7.53 -3.79 -2.50
N ILE A 52 6.36 -3.28 -2.17
CA ILE A 52 5.34 -4.08 -1.47
C ILE A 52 4.79 -5.21 -2.35
N ILE A 53 4.62 -4.97 -3.66
CA ILE A 53 4.22 -6.01 -4.63
C ILE A 53 5.26 -7.12 -4.67
N VAL A 54 6.55 -6.77 -4.77
CA VAL A 54 7.64 -7.77 -4.83
C VAL A 54 7.65 -8.62 -3.56
N ILE A 55 7.52 -8.01 -2.38
CA ILE A 55 7.44 -8.73 -1.11
C ILE A 55 6.21 -9.65 -1.10
N GLY A 56 5.07 -9.18 -1.58
CA GLY A 56 3.85 -9.99 -1.71
C GLY A 56 4.03 -11.20 -2.65
N LEU A 57 4.71 -11.02 -3.77
CA LEU A 57 5.02 -12.11 -4.71
C LEU A 57 5.98 -13.15 -4.10
N ILE A 58 7.00 -12.69 -3.35
CA ILE A 58 7.88 -13.59 -2.60
C ILE A 58 7.08 -14.39 -1.57
N TYR A 59 6.16 -13.74 -0.87
CA TYR A 59 5.27 -14.40 0.08
C TYR A 59 4.43 -15.49 -0.60
N ILE A 60 3.82 -15.19 -1.75
CA ILE A 60 3.07 -16.17 -2.56
C ILE A 60 3.93 -17.38 -2.90
N ALA A 61 5.16 -17.14 -3.38
CA ALA A 61 6.07 -18.19 -3.79
C ALA A 61 6.50 -19.08 -2.60
N VAL A 62 6.86 -18.47 -1.48
CA VAL A 62 7.30 -19.18 -0.25
C VAL A 62 6.16 -20.00 0.37
N MET A 63 4.95 -19.46 0.37
CA MET A 63 3.79 -20.11 1.00
C MET A 63 3.02 -21.03 0.06
N GLY A 64 3.39 -21.10 -1.22
CA GLY A 64 2.71 -21.94 -2.22
C GLY A 64 1.25 -21.54 -2.44
N ILE A 65 0.95 -20.22 -2.36
CA ILE A 65 -0.41 -19.72 -2.52
C ILE A 65 -0.77 -19.70 -4.01
N SER A 66 -1.93 -20.27 -4.35
CA SER A 66 -2.47 -20.21 -5.71
C SER A 66 -3.34 -18.96 -5.88
N ILE A 67 -2.86 -17.99 -6.67
CA ILE A 67 -3.58 -16.72 -6.91
C ILE A 67 -5.03 -16.98 -7.37
N LYS A 68 -5.23 -17.87 -8.35
CA LYS A 68 -6.57 -18.14 -8.91
C LYS A 68 -7.53 -18.82 -7.94
N ARG A 69 -7.02 -19.70 -7.09
CA ARG A 69 -7.86 -20.53 -6.19
C ARG A 69 -8.08 -19.85 -4.85
N ASP A 70 -7.08 -19.13 -4.37
CA ASP A 70 -7.01 -18.67 -3.00
C ASP A 70 -7.38 -17.18 -2.88
N MET A 71 -7.14 -16.39 -3.93
CA MET A 71 -7.59 -15.03 -4.05
C MET A 71 -8.95 -15.01 -4.74
N GLN A 72 -10.02 -14.83 -3.97
CA GLN A 72 -11.38 -14.75 -4.51
C GLN A 72 -11.66 -13.33 -4.98
N TYR A 73 -11.37 -13.04 -6.24
CA TYR A 73 -11.83 -11.82 -6.87
C TYR A 73 -13.28 -12.01 -7.33
N HIS A 74 -14.20 -11.27 -6.73
CA HIS A 74 -15.58 -11.19 -7.16
C HIS A 74 -15.83 -9.87 -7.87
N ILE A 75 -16.66 -9.91 -8.91
CA ILE A 75 -17.15 -8.68 -9.55
C ILE A 75 -18.03 -7.95 -8.53
N ILE A 76 -17.64 -6.72 -8.20
CA ILE A 76 -18.34 -5.89 -7.22
C ILE A 76 -19.64 -5.38 -7.87
N ALA A 77 -20.76 -5.46 -7.17
CA ALA A 77 -22.01 -4.89 -7.64
C ALA A 77 -21.94 -3.36 -7.62
N PHE A 78 -22.59 -2.71 -8.58
CA PHE A 78 -22.58 -1.24 -8.71
C PHE A 78 -23.03 -0.52 -7.41
N LYS A 79 -24.00 -1.07 -6.71
CA LYS A 79 -24.46 -0.57 -5.39
C LYS A 79 -23.32 -0.55 -4.35
N ASP A 80 -22.46 -1.56 -4.35
CA ASP A 80 -21.36 -1.67 -3.38
C ASP A 80 -20.28 -0.63 -3.68
N VAL A 81 -20.09 -0.28 -4.97
CA VAL A 81 -19.22 0.84 -5.37
C VAL A 81 -19.74 2.16 -4.81
N ILE A 82 -21.04 2.44 -4.95
CA ILE A 82 -21.65 3.66 -4.41
C ILE A 82 -21.49 3.73 -2.88
N VAL A 83 -21.82 2.63 -2.20
CA VAL A 83 -21.67 2.56 -0.73
C VAL A 83 -20.23 2.78 -0.30
N SER A 84 -19.25 2.21 -1.03
CA SER A 84 -17.82 2.41 -0.74
C SER A 84 -17.39 3.86 -0.94
N ILE A 85 -17.86 4.53 -1.99
CA ILE A 85 -17.58 5.95 -2.23
C ILE A 85 -18.17 6.81 -1.11
N LEU A 86 -19.42 6.57 -0.72
CA LEU A 86 -20.06 7.30 0.37
C LEU A 86 -19.35 7.07 1.71
N ALA A 87 -18.98 5.83 2.01
CA ALA A 87 -18.22 5.50 3.22
C ALA A 87 -16.86 6.21 3.23
N GLY A 88 -16.13 6.19 2.10
CA GLY A 88 -14.87 6.93 1.95
C GLY A 88 -15.05 8.42 2.19
N TYR A 89 -16.09 9.02 1.63
CA TYR A 89 -16.41 10.44 1.85
C TYR A 89 -16.72 10.76 3.32
N MET A 90 -17.45 9.89 4.00
CA MET A 90 -17.76 10.04 5.44
C MET A 90 -16.51 9.89 6.33
N MET A 91 -15.47 9.19 5.85
CA MET A 91 -14.21 9.05 6.60
C MET A 91 -13.32 10.30 6.53
N ILE A 92 -13.53 11.21 5.57
CA ILE A 92 -12.68 12.40 5.39
C ILE A 92 -12.59 13.25 6.67
N PRO A 93 -13.69 13.61 7.36
CA PRO A 93 -13.62 14.40 8.60
C PRO A 93 -12.80 13.69 9.68
N MET A 94 -12.92 12.36 9.79
CA MET A 94 -12.16 11.57 10.76
C MET A 94 -10.66 11.60 10.46
N VAL A 95 -10.28 11.42 9.19
CA VAL A 95 -8.89 11.48 8.76
C VAL A 95 -8.30 12.86 9.01
N LEU A 96 -9.03 13.93 8.68
CA LEU A 96 -8.61 15.31 8.94
C LEU A 96 -8.45 15.56 10.45
N PHE A 97 -9.37 15.08 11.28
CA PHE A 97 -9.26 15.19 12.73
C PHE A 97 -7.99 14.51 13.26
N ILE A 98 -7.74 13.25 12.84
CA ILE A 98 -6.54 12.50 13.25
C ILE A 98 -5.28 13.21 12.78
N ASN A 99 -5.26 13.72 11.55
CA ASN A 99 -4.13 14.49 11.03
C ASN A 99 -3.87 15.75 11.86
N ASN A 100 -4.90 16.52 12.19
CA ASN A 100 -4.77 17.72 13.03
C ASN A 100 -4.23 17.39 14.42
N VAL A 101 -4.71 16.30 15.04
CA VAL A 101 -4.20 15.84 16.33
C VAL A 101 -2.72 15.42 16.21
N SER A 102 -2.36 14.69 15.14
CA SER A 102 -0.99 14.29 14.88
C SER A 102 -0.04 15.48 14.73
N MET A 103 -0.50 16.56 14.10
CA MET A 103 0.27 17.79 13.92
C MET A 103 0.62 18.51 15.24
N LEU A 104 -0.08 18.21 16.34
CA LEU A 104 0.28 18.72 17.68
C LEU A 104 1.60 18.11 18.18
N PHE A 105 1.97 16.94 17.69
CA PHE A 105 3.12 16.17 18.16
C PHE A 105 4.24 16.03 17.12
N SER A 106 3.94 16.25 15.84
CA SER A 106 4.92 16.08 14.75
C SER A 106 4.74 17.11 13.65
N LYS A 107 5.82 17.38 12.90
CA LYS A 107 5.77 18.25 11.71
C LYS A 107 5.05 17.51 10.57
N ASN A 108 4.25 18.26 9.80
CA ASN A 108 3.53 17.70 8.65
C ASN A 108 4.44 17.59 7.43
N TYR A 109 5.11 16.45 7.30
CA TYR A 109 5.94 16.16 6.12
C TYR A 109 5.10 15.79 4.88
N LEU A 110 3.82 15.43 5.06
CA LEU A 110 2.91 15.11 3.96
C LEU A 110 2.58 16.34 3.10
N GLU A 111 2.59 17.52 3.68
CA GLU A 111 2.34 18.76 2.94
C GLU A 111 3.41 19.01 1.88
N ALA A 112 4.68 18.85 2.23
CA ALA A 112 5.78 19.00 1.28
C ALA A 112 5.72 17.96 0.14
N ALA A 113 5.36 16.71 0.46
CA ALA A 113 5.18 15.66 -0.52
C ALA A 113 3.97 15.92 -1.44
N SER A 114 2.86 16.41 -0.89
CA SER A 114 1.65 16.72 -1.67
C SER A 114 1.87 17.86 -2.65
N GLN A 115 2.62 18.88 -2.29
CA GLN A 115 2.95 20.01 -3.19
C GLN A 115 3.67 19.54 -4.46
N THR A 116 4.58 18.59 -4.35
CA THR A 116 5.25 18.01 -5.51
C THR A 116 4.25 17.29 -6.44
N LEU A 117 3.25 16.60 -5.88
CA LEU A 117 2.22 15.90 -6.66
C LEU A 117 1.26 16.86 -7.36
N LEU A 118 0.97 18.01 -6.78
CA LEU A 118 0.10 19.03 -7.39
C LEU A 118 0.68 19.64 -8.68
N THR A 119 1.97 19.44 -8.95
CA THR A 119 2.61 19.89 -10.21
C THR A 119 2.23 19.00 -11.40
N TYR A 120 1.71 17.78 -11.17
CA TYR A 120 1.32 16.85 -12.23
C TYR A 120 -0.12 17.07 -12.70
N PRO A 121 -0.46 16.65 -13.95
CA PRO A 121 -1.84 16.66 -14.42
C PRO A 121 -2.77 15.87 -13.49
N PHE A 122 -4.00 16.33 -13.32
CA PHE A 122 -4.99 15.76 -12.40
C PHE A 122 -5.19 14.23 -12.55
N VAL A 123 -5.19 13.75 -13.81
CA VAL A 123 -5.32 12.30 -14.08
C VAL A 123 -4.14 11.52 -13.51
N VAL A 124 -2.92 12.06 -13.61
CA VAL A 124 -1.72 11.43 -13.06
C VAL A 124 -1.78 11.41 -11.53
N GLN A 125 -2.25 12.48 -10.91
CA GLN A 125 -2.46 12.53 -9.46
C GLN A 125 -3.42 11.42 -9.00
N ILE A 126 -4.57 11.25 -9.67
CA ILE A 126 -5.54 10.19 -9.33
C ILE A 126 -4.89 8.81 -9.47
N ILE A 127 -4.16 8.56 -10.55
CA ILE A 127 -3.51 7.27 -10.77
C ILE A 127 -2.49 6.97 -9.66
N LEU A 128 -1.62 7.92 -9.34
CA LEU A 128 -0.54 7.73 -8.37
C LEU A 128 -1.03 7.67 -6.92
N MET A 129 -2.03 8.48 -6.56
CA MET A 129 -2.47 8.63 -5.17
C MET A 129 -3.66 7.77 -4.78
N ALA A 130 -4.46 7.32 -5.76
CA ALA A 130 -5.66 6.55 -5.49
C ALA A 130 -5.66 5.18 -6.16
N VAL A 131 -5.46 5.12 -7.48
CA VAL A 131 -5.64 3.86 -8.23
C VAL A 131 -4.54 2.86 -7.90
N ILE A 132 -3.28 3.27 -7.99
CA ILE A 132 -2.13 2.36 -7.75
C ILE A 132 -2.13 1.86 -6.30
N PRO A 133 -2.17 2.72 -5.25
CA PRO A 133 -2.23 2.25 -3.87
C PRO A 133 -3.44 1.35 -3.60
N ALA A 134 -4.63 1.71 -4.08
CA ALA A 134 -5.83 0.89 -3.87
C ALA A 134 -5.70 -0.52 -4.47
N LEU A 135 -5.12 -0.65 -5.67
CA LEU A 135 -4.89 -1.96 -6.29
C LEU A 135 -3.85 -2.78 -5.52
N VAL A 136 -2.79 -2.13 -5.05
CA VAL A 136 -1.73 -2.78 -4.28
C VAL A 136 -2.25 -3.22 -2.90
N GLU A 137 -2.97 -2.36 -2.21
CA GLU A 137 -3.58 -2.67 -0.93
C GLU A 137 -4.60 -3.81 -1.06
N GLU A 138 -5.46 -3.78 -2.09
CA GLU A 138 -6.42 -4.86 -2.35
C GLU A 138 -5.70 -6.20 -2.60
N PHE A 139 -4.61 -6.17 -3.38
CA PHE A 139 -3.78 -7.35 -3.61
C PHE A 139 -3.19 -7.91 -2.31
N ILE A 140 -2.62 -7.06 -1.47
CA ILE A 140 -1.96 -7.47 -0.22
C ILE A 140 -3.00 -7.88 0.83
N PHE A 141 -3.96 -7.02 1.16
CA PHE A 141 -4.86 -7.26 2.29
C PHE A 141 -5.94 -8.28 1.95
N ARG A 142 -6.61 -8.14 0.82
CA ARG A 142 -7.67 -9.06 0.42
C ARG A 142 -7.13 -10.33 -0.23
N GLY A 143 -6.16 -10.19 -1.11
CA GLY A 143 -5.56 -11.32 -1.80
C GLY A 143 -4.73 -12.19 -0.86
N LEU A 144 -3.68 -11.63 -0.29
CA LEU A 144 -2.73 -12.41 0.50
C LEU A 144 -3.23 -12.69 1.92
N PHE A 145 -3.61 -11.66 2.65
CA PHE A 145 -3.93 -11.81 4.06
C PHE A 145 -5.25 -12.53 4.26
N TYR A 146 -6.33 -11.97 3.77
CA TYR A 146 -7.65 -12.56 3.94
C TYR A 146 -7.73 -13.96 3.33
N GLY A 147 -7.22 -14.17 2.12
CA GLY A 147 -7.20 -15.47 1.46
C GLY A 147 -6.44 -16.54 2.25
N THR A 148 -5.33 -16.15 2.87
CA THR A 148 -4.50 -17.05 3.67
C THR A 148 -5.15 -17.40 5.01
N TYR A 149 -5.72 -16.43 5.74
CA TYR A 149 -6.43 -16.66 7.00
C TYR A 149 -7.69 -17.49 6.81
N ARG A 150 -8.41 -17.29 5.73
CA ARG A 150 -9.61 -18.11 5.42
C ARG A 150 -9.29 -19.58 5.23
N LYS A 151 -8.17 -19.92 4.58
CA LYS A 151 -7.71 -21.31 4.45
C LYS A 151 -7.46 -21.99 5.80
N CYS A 152 -7.09 -21.23 6.80
CA CYS A 152 -6.86 -21.76 8.13
C CYS A 152 -8.15 -21.93 8.95
N GLY A 153 -9.32 -21.60 8.38
CA GLY A 153 -10.62 -21.74 9.06
C GLY A 153 -10.86 -20.71 10.18
N ILE A 154 -10.04 -19.64 10.26
CA ILE A 154 -10.18 -18.60 11.27
C ILE A 154 -11.31 -17.62 10.89
N LEU A 155 -11.50 -17.43 9.60
CA LEU A 155 -12.57 -16.60 9.05
C LEU A 155 -13.57 -17.52 8.33
N LYS A 156 -14.69 -17.80 8.97
CA LYS A 156 -15.84 -18.48 8.37
C LYS A 156 -16.79 -17.46 7.76
#